data_e9b25e99aefcac85abd9c3c991ef589c
#
_entry.id   e9b25e99aefcac85abd9c3c991ef589c
#
_cell.length_a   1.000
_cell.length_b   1.000
_cell.length_c   1.000
_cell.angle_alpha   90.00
_cell.angle_beta   90.00
_cell.angle_gamma   90.00
#
_symmetry.space_group_name_H-M   'P 1'
#
loop_
_entity.id
_entity.type
_entity.pdbx_description
1 polymer ?
#
loop_
_entity_poly.entity_id
_entity_poly.type
_entity_poly.pdbx_seq_one_letter_code
_entity_poly.pdbx_strand_id
1 'polypeptide(L)'
;VKFDQQVDNQQLRDKLAPELGGKLVLTAIGTEGDQVRISTNYLIEDAGDDVEHQLVDKLYNGLSSFYKTQPTKEVFADQYIVSSQKVSASMSSDITRQALIAVGLSLLFMAIYILIRFRNVAFSIGAFASVTTTTLMIIAVYVLLWKVMPFTMEVDQNFIAALLAIIGYAINDVVIVFDRIREEIGNHPQGDRFEIVNGALNSTLSRTLNTSFTTFLVMAIVFMFGGASMRSFTFAILLGVIFGTYCTLFVATPIAYEVAKRRREKAATKSAK
;
A
#
# COMPACT_ATOMS: atom_id res chain seq x y z
N VAL A 1 -13.77 5.54 -19.12
CA VAL A 1 -14.28 6.15 -20.37
C VAL A 1 -13.55 7.45 -20.57
N LYS A 2 -13.17 7.74 -21.85
CA LYS A 2 -12.56 9.00 -22.27
C LYS A 2 -13.61 9.88 -22.97
N PHE A 3 -13.52 11.19 -22.78
CA PHE A 3 -14.42 12.19 -23.39
C PHE A 3 -13.63 13.18 -24.27
N ASP A 4 -14.31 13.84 -25.21
CA ASP A 4 -13.73 14.89 -26.07
C ASP A 4 -13.65 16.25 -25.39
N GLN A 5 -14.18 16.37 -24.17
CA GLN A 5 -14.24 17.59 -23.37
C GLN A 5 -14.25 17.27 -21.89
N GLN A 6 -13.99 18.28 -21.09
CA GLN A 6 -14.17 18.16 -19.64
C GLN A 6 -15.63 17.94 -19.28
N VAL A 7 -15.90 16.98 -18.41
CA VAL A 7 -17.26 16.57 -18.05
C VAL A 7 -17.42 16.67 -16.53
N ASP A 8 -18.56 17.21 -16.10
CA ASP A 8 -18.91 17.25 -14.69
C ASP A 8 -19.41 15.88 -14.21
N ASN A 9 -18.77 15.36 -13.19
CA ASN A 9 -19.13 14.07 -12.58
C ASN A 9 -20.58 14.05 -12.05
N GLN A 10 -21.14 15.19 -11.68
CA GLN A 10 -22.52 15.26 -11.18
C GLN A 10 -23.53 15.07 -12.31
N GLN A 11 -23.30 15.70 -13.44
CA GLN A 11 -24.14 15.55 -14.64
C GLN A 11 -24.06 14.13 -15.21
N LEU A 12 -22.83 13.53 -15.19
CA LEU A 12 -22.65 12.13 -15.58
C LEU A 12 -23.44 11.19 -14.67
N ARG A 13 -23.40 11.43 -13.36
CA ARG A 13 -24.12 10.62 -12.38
C ARG A 13 -25.64 10.66 -12.61
N ASP A 14 -26.18 11.85 -12.84
CA ASP A 14 -27.62 12.03 -13.03
C ASP A 14 -28.17 11.31 -14.28
N LYS A 15 -27.32 11.17 -15.30
CA LYS A 15 -27.63 10.46 -16.55
C LYS A 15 -27.40 8.94 -16.45
N LEU A 16 -26.37 8.51 -15.74
CA LEU A 16 -26.01 7.10 -15.63
C LEU A 16 -26.79 6.36 -14.52
N ALA A 17 -27.18 7.06 -13.46
CA ALA A 17 -27.91 6.43 -12.36
C ALA A 17 -29.21 5.74 -12.78
N PRO A 18 -30.09 6.32 -13.64
CA PRO A 18 -31.27 5.63 -14.11
C PRO A 18 -30.98 4.44 -15.04
N GLU A 19 -29.88 4.49 -15.79
CA GLU A 19 -29.50 3.43 -16.74
C GLU A 19 -28.83 2.22 -16.09
N LEU A 20 -27.92 2.46 -15.13
CA LEU A 20 -27.12 1.41 -14.51
C LEU A 20 -27.73 0.88 -13.21
N GLY A 21 -28.57 1.66 -12.53
CA GLY A 21 -29.14 1.28 -11.23
C GLY A 21 -28.06 0.99 -10.15
N GLY A 22 -28.45 0.89 -8.89
CA GLY A 22 -27.55 0.45 -7.84
C GLY A 22 -26.45 1.45 -7.44
N LYS A 23 -25.28 0.93 -7.02
CA LYS A 23 -24.15 1.76 -6.60
C LYS A 23 -23.33 2.20 -7.82
N LEU A 24 -23.26 3.49 -8.03
CA LEU A 24 -22.47 4.13 -9.07
C LEU A 24 -21.43 5.05 -8.44
N VAL A 25 -20.15 4.80 -8.73
CA VAL A 25 -19.03 5.64 -8.31
C VAL A 25 -18.32 6.16 -9.54
N LEU A 26 -18.20 7.47 -9.63
CA LEU A 26 -17.52 8.18 -10.71
C LEU A 26 -16.25 8.82 -10.14
N THR A 27 -15.10 8.53 -10.76
CA THR A 27 -13.80 9.07 -10.35
C THR A 27 -13.10 9.65 -11.56
N ALA A 28 -12.81 10.96 -11.53
CA ALA A 28 -12.03 11.59 -12.59
C ALA A 28 -10.62 10.98 -12.64
N ILE A 29 -10.13 10.75 -13.86
CA ILE A 29 -8.81 10.21 -14.13
C ILE A 29 -8.02 11.24 -14.93
N GLY A 30 -6.73 11.39 -14.59
CA GLY A 30 -5.84 12.32 -15.29
C GLY A 30 -5.97 13.76 -14.78
N THR A 31 -5.15 14.64 -15.37
CA THR A 31 -5.09 16.07 -15.03
C THR A 31 -5.96 16.94 -15.92
N GLU A 32 -6.38 16.42 -17.06
CA GLU A 32 -7.15 17.16 -18.07
C GLU A 32 -8.67 17.07 -17.85
N GLY A 33 -9.14 16.17 -16.96
CA GLY A 33 -10.57 16.00 -16.64
C GLY A 33 -11.40 15.42 -17.80
N ASP A 34 -10.74 14.82 -18.78
CA ASP A 34 -11.35 14.20 -19.97
C ASP A 34 -11.59 12.69 -19.81
N GLN A 35 -11.17 12.11 -18.69
CA GLN A 35 -11.35 10.68 -18.42
C GLN A 35 -12.05 10.46 -17.08
N VAL A 36 -13.00 9.53 -17.09
CA VAL A 36 -13.76 9.15 -15.91
C VAL A 36 -13.78 7.62 -15.75
N ARG A 37 -13.42 7.14 -14.57
CA ARG A 37 -13.66 5.76 -14.17
C ARG A 37 -15.08 5.64 -13.66
N ILE A 38 -15.82 4.74 -14.24
CA ILE A 38 -17.19 4.42 -13.87
C ILE A 38 -17.18 3.05 -13.21
N SER A 39 -17.44 3.00 -11.91
CA SER A 39 -17.57 1.74 -11.17
C SER A 39 -19.04 1.52 -10.81
N THR A 40 -19.58 0.39 -11.22
CA THR A 40 -20.96 0.02 -10.98
C THR A 40 -21.08 -1.44 -10.56
N ASN A 41 -22.12 -1.78 -9.81
CA ASN A 41 -22.49 -3.17 -9.51
C ASN A 41 -23.57 -3.73 -10.44
N TYR A 42 -23.83 -3.06 -11.57
CA TYR A 42 -24.76 -3.53 -12.58
C TYR A 42 -24.34 -4.88 -13.14
N LEU A 43 -25.22 -5.87 -13.10
CA LEU A 43 -25.01 -7.26 -13.57
C LEU A 43 -23.72 -7.92 -13.03
N ILE A 44 -23.27 -7.58 -11.82
CA ILE A 44 -22.01 -8.09 -11.24
C ILE A 44 -22.08 -9.60 -10.97
N GLU A 45 -23.27 -10.12 -10.67
CA GLU A 45 -23.51 -11.54 -10.37
C GLU A 45 -23.79 -12.38 -11.63
N ASP A 46 -24.07 -11.72 -12.76
CA ASP A 46 -24.37 -12.39 -14.01
C ASP A 46 -23.07 -12.77 -14.75
N ALA A 47 -22.90 -14.06 -15.04
CA ALA A 47 -21.72 -14.63 -15.70
C ALA A 47 -21.90 -14.80 -17.22
N GLY A 48 -22.99 -14.29 -17.81
CA GLY A 48 -23.25 -14.39 -19.25
C GLY A 48 -22.25 -13.62 -20.10
N ASP A 49 -21.92 -14.15 -21.28
CA ASP A 49 -21.03 -13.48 -22.25
C ASP A 49 -21.62 -12.16 -22.79
N ASP A 50 -22.91 -11.96 -22.64
CA ASP A 50 -23.63 -10.78 -23.14
C ASP A 50 -23.60 -9.56 -22.16
N VAL A 51 -23.04 -9.74 -20.96
CA VAL A 51 -23.01 -8.69 -19.92
C VAL A 51 -22.22 -7.46 -20.36
N GLU A 52 -21.11 -7.69 -21.06
CA GLU A 52 -20.25 -6.61 -21.56
C GLU A 52 -20.99 -5.78 -22.62
N HIS A 53 -21.68 -6.43 -23.53
CA HIS A 53 -22.47 -5.75 -24.55
C HIS A 53 -23.63 -4.94 -23.94
N GLN A 54 -24.34 -5.50 -22.95
CA GLN A 54 -25.41 -4.80 -22.25
C GLN A 54 -24.88 -3.59 -21.46
N LEU A 55 -23.70 -3.71 -20.84
CA LEU A 55 -23.07 -2.60 -20.12
C LEU A 55 -22.66 -1.48 -21.09
N VAL A 56 -22.06 -1.83 -22.22
CA VAL A 56 -21.68 -0.87 -23.27
C VAL A 56 -22.91 -0.14 -23.81
N ASP A 57 -24.05 -0.84 -24.00
CA ASP A 57 -25.30 -0.26 -24.44
C ASP A 57 -25.85 0.77 -23.46
N LYS A 58 -25.83 0.42 -22.19
CA LYS A 58 -26.27 1.32 -21.11
C LYS A 58 -25.36 2.54 -20.98
N LEU A 59 -24.05 2.33 -21.07
CA LEU A 59 -23.07 3.42 -21.07
C LEU A 59 -23.24 4.33 -22.28
N TYR A 60 -23.43 3.76 -23.46
CA TYR A 60 -23.68 4.54 -24.69
C TYR A 60 -24.94 5.40 -24.56
N ASN A 61 -26.06 4.83 -24.09
CA ASN A 61 -27.29 5.56 -23.90
C ASN A 61 -27.18 6.72 -22.91
N GLY A 62 -26.45 6.50 -21.80
CA GLY A 62 -26.24 7.52 -20.77
C GLY A 62 -25.21 8.59 -21.15
N LEU A 63 -24.22 8.23 -21.96
CA LEU A 63 -23.04 9.09 -22.20
C LEU A 63 -23.00 9.71 -23.59
N SER A 64 -23.72 9.22 -24.58
CA SER A 64 -23.66 9.70 -25.98
C SER A 64 -23.91 11.19 -26.12
N SER A 65 -24.71 11.79 -25.25
CA SER A 65 -25.01 13.22 -25.24
C SER A 65 -23.88 14.13 -24.74
N PHE A 66 -22.81 13.56 -24.16
CA PHE A 66 -21.68 14.33 -23.64
C PHE A 66 -20.53 14.50 -24.64
N TYR A 67 -20.65 13.90 -25.84
CA TYR A 67 -19.68 14.04 -26.91
C TYR A 67 -20.07 15.18 -27.85
N LYS A 68 -19.10 15.94 -28.34
CA LYS A 68 -19.30 17.02 -29.32
C LYS A 68 -19.96 16.52 -30.61
N THR A 69 -19.58 15.33 -31.04
CA THR A 69 -20.22 14.62 -32.15
C THR A 69 -20.66 13.28 -31.60
N GLN A 70 -21.94 12.95 -31.67
CA GLN A 70 -22.45 11.68 -31.19
C GLN A 70 -21.74 10.53 -31.93
N PRO A 71 -20.89 9.73 -31.24
CA PRO A 71 -20.22 8.59 -31.86
C PRO A 71 -21.25 7.51 -32.22
N THR A 72 -20.93 6.67 -33.18
CA THR A 72 -21.68 5.42 -33.36
C THR A 72 -21.34 4.47 -32.18
N LYS A 73 -22.19 3.50 -31.90
CA LYS A 73 -22.00 2.56 -30.80
C LYS A 73 -20.68 1.78 -30.91
N GLU A 74 -20.26 1.43 -32.12
CA GLU A 74 -19.01 0.75 -32.42
C GLU A 74 -17.80 1.64 -32.13
N VAL A 75 -17.83 2.90 -32.58
CA VAL A 75 -16.79 3.89 -32.30
C VAL A 75 -16.70 4.21 -30.82
N PHE A 76 -17.83 4.25 -30.12
CA PHE A 76 -17.85 4.45 -28.68
C PHE A 76 -17.14 3.31 -27.93
N ALA A 77 -17.44 2.06 -28.28
CA ALA A 77 -16.82 0.90 -27.66
C ALA A 77 -15.30 0.84 -27.93
N ASP A 78 -14.87 1.11 -29.16
CA ASP A 78 -13.47 0.93 -29.57
C ASP A 78 -12.57 2.12 -29.18
N GLN A 79 -13.08 3.35 -29.20
CA GLN A 79 -12.24 4.54 -29.05
C GLN A 79 -12.39 5.24 -27.70
N TYR A 80 -13.57 5.17 -27.10
CA TYR A 80 -13.90 5.91 -25.87
C TYR A 80 -13.91 5.03 -24.62
N ILE A 81 -14.04 3.71 -24.73
CA ILE A 81 -13.85 2.78 -23.61
C ILE A 81 -12.38 2.37 -23.57
N VAL A 82 -11.59 3.08 -22.74
CA VAL A 82 -10.14 2.84 -22.62
C VAL A 82 -9.84 1.49 -21.99
N SER A 83 -10.65 1.05 -21.02
CA SER A 83 -10.50 -0.23 -20.34
C SER A 83 -11.82 -0.63 -19.67
N SER A 84 -12.17 -1.90 -19.76
CA SER A 84 -13.29 -2.51 -19.04
C SER A 84 -12.75 -3.66 -18.20
N GLN A 85 -13.15 -3.72 -16.92
CA GLN A 85 -12.79 -4.82 -16.02
C GLN A 85 -13.99 -5.20 -15.17
N LYS A 86 -14.35 -6.47 -15.20
CA LYS A 86 -15.36 -7.04 -14.31
C LYS A 86 -14.67 -7.72 -13.13
N VAL A 87 -14.97 -7.24 -11.92
CA VAL A 87 -14.49 -7.86 -10.68
C VAL A 87 -15.70 -8.45 -9.97
N SER A 88 -15.88 -9.77 -10.04
CA SER A 88 -16.97 -10.45 -9.33
C SER A 88 -16.74 -10.44 -7.81
N ALA A 89 -17.82 -10.65 -7.04
CA ALA A 89 -17.72 -10.75 -5.58
C ALA A 89 -16.78 -11.90 -5.13
N SER A 90 -16.78 -13.01 -5.86
CA SER A 90 -15.83 -14.11 -5.63
C SER A 90 -14.39 -13.70 -5.88
N MET A 91 -14.12 -12.99 -6.98
CA MET A 91 -12.78 -12.50 -7.30
C MET A 91 -12.28 -11.50 -6.25
N SER A 92 -13.14 -10.61 -5.73
CA SER A 92 -12.78 -9.69 -4.65
C SER A 92 -12.43 -10.42 -3.35
N SER A 93 -13.20 -11.48 -3.00
CA SER A 93 -12.89 -12.29 -1.83
C SER A 93 -11.59 -13.08 -1.99
N ASP A 94 -11.30 -13.58 -3.18
CA ASP A 94 -10.07 -14.31 -3.49
C ASP A 94 -8.84 -13.39 -3.43
N ILE A 95 -8.93 -12.17 -3.98
CA ILE A 95 -7.87 -11.16 -3.88
C ILE A 95 -7.58 -10.85 -2.41
N THR A 96 -8.60 -10.61 -1.61
CA THR A 96 -8.44 -10.30 -0.17
C THR A 96 -7.80 -11.47 0.57
N ARG A 97 -8.25 -12.70 0.32
CA ARG A 97 -7.67 -13.91 0.93
C ARG A 97 -6.21 -14.11 0.53
N GLN A 98 -5.90 -13.98 -0.76
CA GLN A 98 -4.53 -14.08 -1.26
C GLN A 98 -3.63 -12.99 -0.68
N ALA A 99 -4.14 -11.76 -0.53
CA ALA A 99 -3.43 -10.67 0.12
C ALA A 99 -3.06 -10.99 1.56
N LEU A 100 -4.01 -11.46 2.35
CA LEU A 100 -3.77 -11.83 3.75
C LEU A 100 -2.73 -12.96 3.87
N ILE A 101 -2.81 -13.97 3.01
CA ILE A 101 -1.84 -15.06 2.97
C ILE A 101 -0.46 -14.53 2.56
N ALA A 102 -0.37 -13.73 1.51
CA ALA A 102 0.90 -13.20 1.01
C ALA A 102 1.59 -12.29 2.04
N VAL A 103 0.86 -11.38 2.66
CA VAL A 103 1.38 -10.51 3.72
C VAL A 103 1.78 -11.33 4.95
N GLY A 104 0.94 -12.27 5.39
CA GLY A 104 1.24 -13.14 6.52
C GLY A 104 2.49 -13.99 6.30
N LEU A 105 2.62 -14.63 5.14
CA LEU A 105 3.82 -15.40 4.77
C LEU A 105 5.05 -14.49 4.66
N SER A 106 4.94 -13.30 4.08
CA SER A 106 6.05 -12.36 3.98
C SER A 106 6.56 -11.94 5.36
N LEU A 107 5.67 -11.62 6.28
CA LEU A 107 6.03 -11.30 7.67
C LEU A 107 6.69 -12.49 8.39
N LEU A 108 6.19 -13.71 8.17
CA LEU A 108 6.76 -14.93 8.74
C LEU A 108 8.17 -15.20 8.21
N PHE A 109 8.34 -15.21 6.88
CA PHE A 109 9.66 -15.43 6.26
C PHE A 109 10.66 -14.34 6.66
N MET A 110 10.21 -13.09 6.75
CA MET A 110 11.01 -12.00 7.26
C MET A 110 11.48 -12.26 8.70
N ALA A 111 10.59 -12.66 9.60
CA ALA A 111 10.95 -12.96 10.98
C ALA A 111 11.96 -14.10 11.08
N ILE A 112 11.79 -15.16 10.26
CA ILE A 112 12.72 -16.27 10.15
C ILE A 112 14.09 -15.79 9.61
N TYR A 113 14.09 -14.98 8.54
CA TYR A 113 15.32 -14.42 7.99
C TYR A 113 16.11 -13.64 9.03
N ILE A 114 15.47 -12.74 9.76
CA ILE A 114 16.13 -11.96 10.83
C ILE A 114 16.64 -12.86 11.95
N LEU A 115 15.88 -13.89 12.32
CA LEU A 115 16.30 -14.86 13.32
C LEU A 115 17.59 -15.59 12.90
N ILE A 116 17.66 -16.05 11.66
CA ILE A 116 18.84 -16.74 11.10
C ILE A 116 20.01 -15.76 10.99
N ARG A 117 19.78 -14.57 10.49
CA ARG A 117 20.81 -13.54 10.22
C ARG A 117 21.49 -13.06 11.50
N PHE A 118 20.72 -12.81 12.55
CA PHE A 118 21.23 -12.25 13.81
C PHE A 118 21.42 -13.29 14.91
N ARG A 119 20.83 -14.48 14.74
CA ARG A 119 20.81 -15.55 15.77
C ARG A 119 20.32 -15.03 17.14
N ASN A 120 19.47 -14.01 17.14
CA ASN A 120 18.94 -13.35 18.32
C ASN A 120 17.44 -13.11 18.17
N VAL A 121 16.67 -13.80 19.00
CA VAL A 121 15.20 -13.72 18.99
C VAL A 121 14.70 -12.31 19.33
N ALA A 122 15.45 -11.52 20.11
CA ALA A 122 15.03 -10.16 20.43
C ALA A 122 14.98 -9.27 19.18
N PHE A 123 15.98 -9.38 18.30
CA PHE A 123 16.00 -8.68 17.03
C PHE A 123 14.87 -9.16 16.09
N SER A 124 14.59 -10.45 16.05
CA SER A 124 13.48 -10.99 15.25
C SER A 124 12.14 -10.45 15.70
N ILE A 125 11.88 -10.42 17.02
CA ILE A 125 10.63 -9.86 17.58
C ILE A 125 10.53 -8.35 17.30
N GLY A 126 11.61 -7.59 17.48
CA GLY A 126 11.62 -6.15 17.18
C GLY A 126 11.35 -5.84 15.72
N ALA A 127 12.00 -6.57 14.79
CA ALA A 127 11.76 -6.43 13.36
C ALA A 127 10.32 -6.80 12.98
N PHE A 128 9.82 -7.93 13.47
CA PHE A 128 8.45 -8.37 13.23
C PHE A 128 7.42 -7.32 13.70
N ALA A 129 7.58 -6.82 14.91
CA ALA A 129 6.71 -5.78 15.46
C ALA A 129 6.75 -4.50 14.62
N SER A 130 7.93 -4.05 14.20
CA SER A 130 8.11 -2.85 13.38
C SER A 130 7.39 -2.97 12.04
N VAL A 131 7.66 -4.03 11.28
CA VAL A 131 7.09 -4.20 9.94
C VAL A 131 5.58 -4.44 10.00
N THR A 132 5.11 -5.20 11.00
CA THR A 132 3.68 -5.38 11.22
C THR A 132 3.00 -4.04 11.54
N THR A 133 3.59 -3.22 12.41
CA THR A 133 3.06 -1.89 12.73
C THR A 133 3.03 -0.99 11.50
N THR A 134 4.11 -0.97 10.70
CA THR A 134 4.16 -0.22 9.44
C THR A 134 3.02 -0.62 8.50
N THR A 135 2.83 -1.93 8.30
CA THR A 135 1.75 -2.46 7.44
C THR A 135 0.37 -2.03 7.95
N LEU A 136 0.12 -2.16 9.26
CA LEU A 136 -1.14 -1.75 9.87
C LEU A 136 -1.38 -0.24 9.76
N MET A 137 -0.35 0.59 9.92
CA MET A 137 -0.47 2.05 9.76
C MET A 137 -0.85 2.44 8.33
N ILE A 138 -0.28 1.79 7.32
CA ILE A 138 -0.63 2.03 5.91
C ILE A 138 -2.09 1.67 5.66
N ILE A 139 -2.52 0.48 6.10
CA ILE A 139 -3.91 0.04 5.97
C ILE A 139 -4.85 1.00 6.69
N ALA A 140 -4.51 1.44 7.91
CA ALA A 140 -5.31 2.39 8.66
C ALA A 140 -5.48 3.74 7.93
N VAL A 141 -4.41 4.28 7.33
CA VAL A 141 -4.49 5.50 6.54
C VAL A 141 -5.38 5.31 5.30
N TYR A 142 -5.30 4.17 4.63
CA TYR A 142 -6.17 3.85 3.49
C TYR A 142 -7.64 3.83 3.90
N VAL A 143 -7.95 3.16 5.01
CA VAL A 143 -9.32 3.10 5.55
C VAL A 143 -9.84 4.47 5.98
N LEU A 144 -8.99 5.33 6.54
CA LEU A 144 -9.40 6.65 6.99
C LEU A 144 -9.60 7.64 5.84
N LEU A 145 -8.75 7.57 4.82
CA LEU A 145 -8.71 8.57 3.75
C LEU A 145 -9.47 8.18 2.48
N TRP A 146 -10.02 6.98 2.38
CA TRP A 146 -10.66 6.48 1.15
C TRP A 146 -11.80 7.36 0.61
N LYS A 147 -12.47 8.14 1.47
CA LYS A 147 -13.53 9.06 1.06
C LYS A 147 -13.04 10.49 0.75
N VAL A 148 -11.84 10.83 1.18
CA VAL A 148 -11.33 12.20 1.15
C VAL A 148 -10.38 12.42 -0.03
N MET A 149 -9.66 11.37 -0.43
CA MET A 149 -8.67 11.47 -1.50
C MET A 149 -9.31 11.56 -2.89
N PRO A 150 -8.76 12.39 -3.78
CA PRO A 150 -9.27 12.59 -5.15
C PRO A 150 -8.89 11.44 -6.10
N PHE A 151 -8.31 10.36 -5.61
CA PHE A 151 -7.97 9.16 -6.37
C PHE A 151 -8.48 7.90 -5.66
N THR A 152 -8.60 6.80 -6.41
CA THR A 152 -9.09 5.52 -5.87
C THR A 152 -8.10 4.93 -4.87
N MET A 153 -8.57 4.65 -3.66
CA MET A 153 -7.83 3.96 -2.60
C MET A 153 -8.42 2.55 -2.38
N GLU A 154 -8.55 1.81 -3.48
CA GLU A 154 -9.06 0.44 -3.45
C GLU A 154 -7.93 -0.52 -3.04
N VAL A 155 -8.29 -1.58 -2.32
CA VAL A 155 -7.38 -2.68 -1.99
C VAL A 155 -7.34 -3.63 -3.19
N ASP A 156 -6.59 -3.24 -4.19
CA ASP A 156 -6.38 -3.98 -5.42
C ASP A 156 -5.02 -4.72 -5.42
N GLN A 157 -4.71 -5.38 -6.52
CA GLN A 157 -3.43 -6.09 -6.67
C GLN A 157 -2.22 -5.13 -6.59
N ASN A 158 -2.36 -3.88 -7.06
CA ASN A 158 -1.30 -2.89 -6.99
C ASN A 158 -1.02 -2.47 -5.54
N PHE A 159 -2.07 -2.28 -4.73
CA PHE A 159 -1.93 -2.00 -3.31
C PHE A 159 -1.23 -3.15 -2.57
N ILE A 160 -1.60 -4.41 -2.87
CA ILE A 160 -0.97 -5.59 -2.28
C ILE A 160 0.52 -5.64 -2.67
N ALA A 161 0.83 -5.41 -3.94
CA ALA A 161 2.21 -5.36 -4.42
C ALA A 161 3.01 -4.24 -3.72
N ALA A 162 2.41 -3.06 -3.49
CA ALA A 162 3.02 -1.98 -2.73
C ALA A 162 3.32 -2.40 -1.28
N LEU A 163 2.36 -3.05 -0.59
CA LEU A 163 2.58 -3.54 0.78
C LEU A 163 3.74 -4.55 0.84
N LEU A 164 3.80 -5.50 -0.09
CA LEU A 164 4.89 -6.49 -0.14
C LEU A 164 6.25 -5.83 -0.42
N ALA A 165 6.29 -4.85 -1.32
CA ALA A 165 7.49 -4.07 -1.60
C ALA A 165 7.96 -3.27 -0.37
N ILE A 166 7.03 -2.68 0.38
CA ILE A 166 7.33 -1.93 1.60
C ILE A 166 7.86 -2.85 2.71
N ILE A 167 7.32 -4.06 2.86
CA ILE A 167 7.83 -5.05 3.82
C ILE A 167 9.31 -5.33 3.51
N GLY A 168 9.66 -5.54 2.25
CA GLY A 168 11.04 -5.73 1.81
C GLY A 168 11.93 -4.51 2.03
N TYR A 169 11.40 -3.30 1.77
CA TYR A 169 12.13 -2.06 2.00
C TYR A 169 12.40 -1.78 3.48
N ALA A 170 11.39 -1.91 4.33
CA ALA A 170 11.49 -1.66 5.76
C ALA A 170 12.50 -2.60 6.46
N ILE A 171 12.62 -3.85 6.01
CA ILE A 171 13.62 -4.78 6.55
C ILE A 171 15.05 -4.26 6.35
N ASN A 172 15.34 -3.63 5.22
CA ASN A 172 16.69 -3.13 4.93
C ASN A 172 17.16 -2.13 5.99
N ASP A 173 16.30 -1.20 6.37
CA ASP A 173 16.59 -0.21 7.42
C ASP A 173 16.77 -0.87 8.80
N VAL A 174 15.88 -1.80 9.14
CA VAL A 174 15.98 -2.56 10.42
C VAL A 174 17.28 -3.34 10.51
N VAL A 175 17.70 -4.00 9.41
CA VAL A 175 18.95 -4.77 9.37
C VAL A 175 20.15 -3.88 9.59
N ILE A 176 20.20 -2.71 8.95
CA ILE A 176 21.30 -1.75 9.10
C ILE A 176 21.43 -1.29 10.56
N VAL A 177 20.33 -0.91 11.20
CA VAL A 177 20.32 -0.48 12.59
C VAL A 177 20.74 -1.63 13.53
N PHE A 178 20.22 -2.83 13.32
CA PHE A 178 20.52 -3.99 14.15
C PHE A 178 21.97 -4.49 13.97
N ASP A 179 22.52 -4.43 12.76
CA ASP A 179 23.95 -4.72 12.53
C ASP A 179 24.85 -3.74 13.30
N ARG A 180 24.50 -2.44 13.28
CA ARG A 180 25.25 -1.44 14.03
C ARG A 180 25.15 -1.65 15.54
N ILE A 181 23.96 -1.94 16.05
CA ILE A 181 23.76 -2.26 17.49
C ILE A 181 24.59 -3.48 17.87
N ARG A 182 24.60 -4.53 17.02
CA ARG A 182 25.38 -5.74 17.29
C ARG A 182 26.88 -5.47 17.30
N GLU A 183 27.37 -4.67 16.36
CA GLU A 183 28.76 -4.23 16.29
C GLU A 183 29.18 -3.48 17.56
N GLU A 184 28.40 -2.48 17.98
CA GLU A 184 28.70 -1.68 19.17
C GLU A 184 28.64 -2.50 20.46
N ILE A 185 27.72 -3.44 20.54
CA ILE A 185 27.66 -4.40 21.67
C ILE A 185 28.93 -5.27 21.71
N GLY A 186 29.47 -5.65 20.55
CA GLY A 186 30.72 -6.42 20.45
C GLY A 186 31.93 -5.61 20.85
N ASN A 187 32.00 -4.34 20.47
CA ASN A 187 33.08 -3.43 20.77
C ASN A 187 33.14 -3.02 22.26
N HIS A 188 31.94 -2.94 22.89
CA HIS A 188 31.80 -2.51 24.29
C HIS A 188 31.05 -3.55 25.15
N PRO A 189 31.67 -4.73 25.43
CA PRO A 189 30.97 -5.84 26.08
C PRO A 189 30.51 -5.53 27.51
N GLN A 190 31.21 -4.63 28.22
CA GLN A 190 30.92 -4.24 29.60
C GLN A 190 30.19 -2.88 29.71
N GLY A 191 29.92 -2.19 28.60
CA GLY A 191 29.27 -0.90 28.58
C GLY A 191 27.75 -0.99 28.91
N ASP A 192 27.21 0.17 29.28
CA ASP A 192 25.75 0.27 29.48
C ASP A 192 25.03 0.03 28.15
N ARG A 193 24.12 -0.94 28.18
CA ARG A 193 23.40 -1.37 26.98
C ARG A 193 22.45 -0.31 26.43
N PHE A 194 21.92 0.53 27.27
CA PHE A 194 21.06 1.63 26.83
C PHE A 194 21.90 2.67 26.05
N GLU A 195 23.02 3.07 26.58
CA GLU A 195 23.91 4.04 25.94
C GLU A 195 24.47 3.50 24.61
N ILE A 196 24.85 2.21 24.59
CA ILE A 196 25.34 1.54 23.38
C ILE A 196 24.26 1.53 22.28
N VAL A 197 23.03 1.13 22.61
CA VAL A 197 21.92 1.08 21.65
C VAL A 197 21.57 2.48 21.16
N ASN A 198 21.51 3.47 22.06
CA ASN A 198 21.24 4.86 21.69
C ASN A 198 22.35 5.46 20.81
N GLY A 199 23.61 5.19 21.12
CA GLY A 199 24.75 5.59 20.30
C GLY A 199 24.74 4.97 18.90
N ALA A 200 24.41 3.67 18.82
CA ALA A 200 24.28 2.95 17.54
C ALA A 200 23.15 3.54 16.69
N LEU A 201 21.98 3.82 17.29
CA LEU A 201 20.86 4.48 16.62
C LEU A 201 21.27 5.85 16.05
N ASN A 202 21.88 6.70 16.87
CA ASN A 202 22.28 8.03 16.46
C ASN A 202 23.33 7.98 15.32
N SER A 203 24.25 7.02 15.34
CA SER A 203 25.24 6.84 14.29
C SER A 203 24.65 6.40 12.93
N THR A 204 23.53 5.71 12.93
CA THR A 204 22.83 5.27 11.71
C THR A 204 21.75 6.22 11.23
N LEU A 205 21.33 7.17 12.07
CA LEU A 205 20.20 8.05 11.83
C LEU A 205 20.31 8.83 10.51
N SER A 206 21.45 9.49 10.30
CA SER A 206 21.69 10.28 9.09
C SER A 206 21.61 9.42 7.82
N ARG A 207 22.17 8.22 7.84
CA ARG A 207 22.12 7.29 6.71
C ARG A 207 20.70 6.85 6.42
N THR A 208 19.96 6.42 7.45
CA THR A 208 18.59 5.95 7.32
C THR A 208 17.67 7.06 6.81
N LEU A 209 17.78 8.27 7.36
CA LEU A 209 17.01 9.42 6.88
C LEU A 209 17.35 9.79 5.43
N ASN A 210 18.62 9.82 5.05
CA ASN A 210 19.01 10.14 3.67
C ASN A 210 18.50 9.09 2.67
N THR A 211 18.57 7.80 3.00
CA THR A 211 18.07 6.73 2.15
C THR A 211 16.55 6.83 1.98
N SER A 212 15.83 7.06 3.08
CA SER A 212 14.38 7.22 3.05
C SER A 212 13.96 8.49 2.32
N PHE A 213 14.69 9.59 2.51
CA PHE A 213 14.40 10.85 1.83
C PHE A 213 14.60 10.75 0.31
N THR A 214 15.68 10.12 -0.15
CA THR A 214 15.90 9.92 -1.59
C THR A 214 14.81 9.04 -2.21
N THR A 215 14.41 7.96 -1.55
CA THR A 215 13.31 7.10 -2.01
C THR A 215 11.98 7.86 -2.00
N PHE A 216 11.73 8.63 -0.96
CA PHE A 216 10.55 9.49 -0.86
C PHE A 216 10.48 10.50 -2.02
N LEU A 217 11.58 11.19 -2.34
CA LEU A 217 11.61 12.13 -3.46
C LEU A 217 11.29 11.47 -4.80
N VAL A 218 11.88 10.32 -5.10
CA VAL A 218 11.60 9.59 -6.33
C VAL A 218 10.12 9.20 -6.41
N MET A 219 9.58 8.64 -5.33
CA MET A 219 8.17 8.24 -5.29
C MET A 219 7.22 9.43 -5.30
N ALA A 220 7.59 10.58 -4.71
CA ALA A 220 6.81 11.80 -4.78
C ALA A 220 6.70 12.33 -6.22
N ILE A 221 7.80 12.29 -6.98
CA ILE A 221 7.79 12.65 -8.41
C ILE A 221 6.86 11.72 -9.18
N VAL A 222 6.94 10.41 -8.97
CA VAL A 222 6.04 9.44 -9.63
C VAL A 222 4.58 9.67 -9.20
N PHE A 223 4.33 10.03 -7.94
CA PHE A 223 2.98 10.35 -7.46
C PHE A 223 2.40 11.61 -8.12
N MET A 224 3.22 12.64 -8.32
CA MET A 224 2.79 13.91 -8.91
C MET A 224 2.58 13.82 -10.43
N PHE A 225 3.49 13.17 -11.13
CA PHE A 225 3.53 13.12 -12.59
C PHE A 225 3.06 11.79 -13.18
N GLY A 226 2.94 10.74 -12.38
CA GLY A 226 2.44 9.44 -12.81
C GLY A 226 0.94 9.45 -13.11
N GLY A 227 0.53 8.55 -13.99
CA GLY A 227 -0.88 8.38 -14.34
C GLY A 227 -1.75 7.97 -13.13
N ALA A 228 -3.06 8.14 -13.27
CA ALA A 228 -4.03 7.85 -12.20
C ALA A 228 -3.93 6.42 -11.64
N SER A 229 -3.60 5.45 -12.49
CA SER A 229 -3.42 4.04 -12.09
C SER A 229 -2.26 3.83 -11.11
N MET A 230 -1.24 4.71 -11.16
CA MET A 230 -0.05 4.62 -10.30
C MET A 230 -0.19 5.39 -8.99
N ARG A 231 -1.18 6.27 -8.86
CA ARG A 231 -1.31 7.15 -7.69
C ARG A 231 -1.54 6.38 -6.39
N SER A 232 -2.45 5.42 -6.38
CA SER A 232 -2.70 4.59 -5.20
C SER A 232 -1.45 3.79 -4.80
N PHE A 233 -0.81 3.13 -5.75
CA PHE A 233 0.43 2.38 -5.54
C PHE A 233 1.55 3.24 -4.96
N THR A 234 1.85 4.37 -5.60
CA THR A 234 2.92 5.27 -5.16
C THR A 234 2.62 5.95 -3.83
N PHE A 235 1.35 6.27 -3.56
CA PHE A 235 0.93 6.79 -2.26
C PHE A 235 1.16 5.77 -1.14
N ALA A 236 0.84 4.49 -1.37
CA ALA A 236 1.14 3.44 -0.40
C ALA A 236 2.65 3.35 -0.10
N ILE A 237 3.50 3.43 -1.14
CA ILE A 237 4.96 3.40 -0.96
C ILE A 237 5.45 4.64 -0.21
N LEU A 238 4.95 5.83 -0.51
CA LEU A 238 5.28 7.06 0.23
C LEU A 238 5.00 6.92 1.73
N LEU A 239 3.79 6.44 2.06
CA LEU A 239 3.42 6.16 3.46
C LEU A 239 4.35 5.10 4.06
N GLY A 240 4.65 4.05 3.29
CA GLY A 240 5.51 2.96 3.72
C GLY A 240 6.94 3.40 4.03
N VAL A 241 7.51 4.30 3.25
CA VAL A 241 8.84 4.87 3.50
C VAL A 241 8.83 5.69 4.79
N ILE A 242 7.82 6.56 4.98
CA ILE A 242 7.70 7.39 6.19
C ILE A 242 7.50 6.51 7.43
N PHE A 243 6.49 5.65 7.42
CA PHE A 243 6.17 4.82 8.57
C PHE A 243 7.22 3.73 8.81
N GLY A 244 7.82 3.18 7.75
CA GLY A 244 8.89 2.19 7.86
C GLY A 244 10.11 2.76 8.59
N THR A 245 10.56 3.96 8.20
CA THR A 245 11.66 4.65 8.87
C THR A 245 11.31 4.97 10.33
N TYR A 246 10.12 5.51 10.57
CA TYR A 246 9.64 5.76 11.93
C TYR A 246 9.61 4.49 12.78
N CYS A 247 9.00 3.42 12.28
CA CYS A 247 8.88 2.16 13.01
C CYS A 247 10.24 1.47 13.22
N THR A 248 11.19 1.62 12.31
CA THR A 248 12.55 1.09 12.51
C THR A 248 13.22 1.73 13.73
N LEU A 249 13.14 3.04 13.86
CA LEU A 249 13.78 3.78 14.95
C LEU A 249 13.02 3.64 16.28
N PHE A 250 11.70 3.80 16.25
CA PHE A 250 10.88 3.95 17.46
C PHE A 250 10.09 2.71 17.85
N VAL A 251 10.04 1.67 17.03
CA VAL A 251 9.35 0.41 17.34
C VAL A 251 10.32 -0.77 17.37
N ALA A 252 11.09 -0.99 16.29
CA ALA A 252 11.98 -2.15 16.19
C ALA A 252 13.03 -2.15 17.31
N THR A 253 13.73 -1.02 17.46
CA THR A 253 14.87 -0.93 18.38
C THR A 253 14.46 -0.96 19.86
N PRO A 254 13.46 -0.18 20.31
CA PRO A 254 13.01 -0.26 21.69
C PRO A 254 12.47 -1.64 22.08
N ILE A 255 11.69 -2.28 21.20
CA ILE A 255 11.16 -3.63 21.45
C ILE A 255 12.31 -4.64 21.52
N ALA A 256 13.26 -4.59 20.60
CA ALA A 256 14.41 -5.48 20.63
C ALA A 256 15.25 -5.32 21.90
N TYR A 257 15.47 -4.06 22.33
CA TYR A 257 16.17 -3.75 23.58
C TYR A 257 15.44 -4.32 24.80
N GLU A 258 14.13 -4.06 24.93
CA GLU A 258 13.35 -4.51 26.08
C GLU A 258 13.25 -6.04 26.17
N VAL A 259 13.05 -6.72 25.02
CA VAL A 259 13.04 -8.19 24.97
C VAL A 259 14.42 -8.77 25.37
N ALA A 260 15.50 -8.16 24.89
CA ALA A 260 16.86 -8.58 25.24
C ALA A 260 17.15 -8.37 26.74
N LYS A 261 16.72 -7.24 27.32
CA LYS A 261 16.84 -6.92 28.74
C LYS A 261 16.11 -7.96 29.59
N ARG A 262 14.84 -8.20 29.36
CA ARG A 262 14.03 -9.17 30.11
C ARG A 262 14.60 -10.60 30.03
N ARG A 263 15.18 -10.99 28.92
CA ARG A 263 15.83 -12.29 28.79
C ARG A 263 17.09 -12.42 29.66
N ARG A 264 17.90 -11.35 29.76
CA ARG A 264 19.09 -11.31 30.62
C ARG A 264 18.71 -11.37 32.09
N GLU A 265 17.70 -10.61 32.50
CA GLU A 265 17.21 -10.61 33.88
C GLU A 265 16.70 -12.00 34.30
N LYS A 266 15.92 -12.66 33.41
CA LYS A 266 15.48 -14.06 33.64
C LYS A 266 16.64 -15.04 33.73
N ALA A 267 17.68 -14.90 32.89
CA ALA A 267 18.84 -15.77 32.93
C ALA A 267 19.65 -15.57 34.21
N ALA A 268 19.83 -14.33 34.67
CA ALA A 268 20.52 -14.01 35.94
C ALA A 268 19.76 -14.60 37.13
N THR A 269 18.43 -14.45 37.17
CA THR A 269 17.59 -15.02 38.24
C THR A 269 17.65 -16.56 38.29
N LYS A 270 17.78 -17.20 37.10
CA LYS A 270 17.88 -18.66 37.03
C LYS A 270 19.24 -19.19 37.43
N SER A 271 20.30 -18.40 37.27
CA SER A 271 21.68 -18.75 37.67
C SER A 271 21.93 -18.52 39.16
N ALA A 272 21.07 -17.71 39.82
CA ALA A 272 21.13 -17.43 41.26
C ALA A 272 20.32 -18.39 42.14
N LYS A 273 19.56 -19.29 41.52
CA LYS A 273 18.86 -20.42 42.14
C LYS A 273 19.60 -21.73 41.92
#